data_df2034c342b494edbea280193886efb9
#
_entry.id   df2034c342b494edbea280193886efb9
#
_cell.length_a   1.000
_cell.length_b   1.000
_cell.length_c   1.000
_cell.angle_alpha   90.00
_cell.angle_beta   90.00
_cell.angle_gamma   90.00
#
_symmetry.space_group_name_H-M   'P 1'
#
loop_
_entity.id
_entity.type
_entity.pdbx_description
1 polymer ?
#
loop_
_entity_poly.entity_id
_entity_poly.type
_entity_poly.pdbx_seq_one_letter_code
_entity_poly.pdbx_strand_id
1 'polypeptide(L)'
;MDNIQQLKQWIDGSDRIVFFGGAGVSTESGIPDFRSVDGLYNQKYDYPPETILSHSFFMAHPEEYYKFHRDKLVVDGAKPNRAHLRLAELEREGKLQPVITQNIDGLHQAAGSKNVLELHGSIHRCYCMRCGRPYPAERVNHGTGVPHCDCGGIIRPDIVFYEECLDDDVVSKAVHYIREAEVLIVGGTSLAVYPAAGLLNYYRGSKLVLINRSATPYDDQANLIIHEKIGEVFAQV
;
A
#
# COMPACT_ATOMS: atom_id res chain seq x y z
N MET A 1 16.04 26.49 -6.29
CA MET A 1 14.68 26.04 -6.60
C MET A 1 14.20 25.28 -5.37
N ASP A 2 13.02 25.54 -4.91
CA ASP A 2 12.41 24.78 -3.79
C ASP A 2 12.11 23.33 -4.25
N ASN A 3 12.15 22.39 -3.32
CA ASN A 3 11.92 20.95 -3.61
C ASN A 3 10.53 20.69 -4.21
N ILE A 4 9.51 21.42 -3.78
CA ILE A 4 8.15 21.31 -4.33
C ILE A 4 8.10 21.82 -5.78
N GLN A 5 8.76 22.94 -6.07
CA GLN A 5 8.85 23.47 -7.44
C GLN A 5 9.60 22.50 -8.36
N GLN A 6 10.66 21.85 -7.86
CA GLN A 6 11.40 20.84 -8.62
C GLN A 6 10.53 19.61 -8.91
N LEU A 7 9.80 19.13 -7.92
CA LEU A 7 8.86 18.02 -8.09
C LEU A 7 7.80 18.36 -9.15
N LYS A 8 7.19 19.55 -9.02
CA LYS A 8 6.18 20.02 -9.98
C LYS A 8 6.74 20.07 -11.40
N GLN A 9 7.94 20.63 -11.58
CA GLN A 9 8.59 20.67 -12.90
C GLN A 9 8.79 19.27 -13.48
N TRP A 10 9.17 18.29 -12.66
CA TRP A 10 9.35 16.92 -13.13
C TRP A 10 8.03 16.24 -13.48
N ILE A 11 6.97 16.50 -12.72
CA ILE A 11 5.62 16.03 -13.01
C ILE A 11 5.09 16.65 -14.31
N ASP A 12 5.24 17.96 -14.48
CA ASP A 12 4.75 18.67 -15.66
C ASP A 12 5.46 18.22 -16.94
N GLY A 13 6.73 17.87 -16.84
CA GLY A 13 7.59 17.49 -17.96
C GLY A 13 7.68 15.98 -18.22
N SER A 14 6.82 15.13 -17.64
CA SER A 14 6.85 13.70 -17.85
C SER A 14 5.45 13.11 -18.05
N ASP A 15 5.37 12.08 -18.92
CA ASP A 15 4.17 11.27 -19.18
C ASP A 15 4.37 9.81 -18.75
N ARG A 16 5.52 9.50 -18.11
CA ARG A 16 5.83 8.15 -17.58
C ARG A 16 6.23 8.23 -16.12
N ILE A 17 5.30 8.70 -15.30
CA ILE A 17 5.43 8.78 -13.85
C ILE A 17 4.92 7.46 -13.26
N VAL A 18 5.66 6.89 -12.30
CA VAL A 18 5.22 5.76 -11.50
C VAL A 18 5.21 6.19 -10.04
N PHE A 19 4.15 5.86 -9.33
CA PHE A 19 4.05 6.08 -7.90
C PHE A 19 4.19 4.74 -7.16
N PHE A 20 5.05 4.70 -6.14
CA PHE A 20 5.23 3.56 -5.24
C PHE A 20 4.91 3.99 -3.81
N GLY A 21 3.86 3.44 -3.23
CA GLY A 21 3.33 3.87 -1.94
C GLY A 21 3.23 2.78 -0.87
N GLY A 22 3.24 3.22 0.40
CA GLY A 22 2.99 2.38 1.57
C GLY A 22 1.99 3.01 2.54
N ALA A 23 1.89 2.46 3.75
CA ALA A 23 0.85 2.80 4.73
C ALA A 23 0.81 4.29 5.12
N GLY A 24 1.96 4.98 5.07
CA GLY A 24 2.04 6.42 5.33
C GLY A 24 1.25 7.28 4.35
N VAL A 25 0.88 6.75 3.16
CA VAL A 25 -0.01 7.46 2.21
C VAL A 25 -1.41 7.63 2.79
N SER A 26 -1.87 6.68 3.61
CA SER A 26 -3.23 6.64 4.15
C SER A 26 -3.38 7.24 5.56
N THR A 27 -2.28 7.72 6.18
CA THR A 27 -2.34 8.31 7.53
C THR A 27 -3.20 9.56 7.60
N GLU A 28 -3.18 10.40 6.55
CA GLU A 28 -4.05 11.59 6.44
C GLU A 28 -5.51 11.23 6.08
N SER A 29 -5.80 9.95 5.86
CA SER A 29 -7.14 9.39 5.71
C SER A 29 -7.68 8.75 7.01
N GLY A 30 -6.90 8.81 8.09
CA GLY A 30 -7.24 8.23 9.39
C GLY A 30 -6.88 6.76 9.54
N ILE A 31 -6.16 6.16 8.57
CA ILE A 31 -5.64 4.78 8.69
C ILE A 31 -4.23 4.85 9.27
N PRO A 32 -3.96 4.25 10.45
CA PRO A 32 -2.63 4.27 11.04
C PRO A 32 -1.64 3.49 10.18
N ASP A 33 -0.42 3.95 10.09
CA ASP A 33 0.66 3.15 9.54
C ASP A 33 1.16 2.10 10.56
N PHE A 34 2.17 1.32 10.18
CA PHE A 34 2.68 0.24 11.05
C PHE A 34 3.74 0.71 12.04
N ARG A 35 4.61 1.66 11.67
CA ARG A 35 5.89 1.91 12.34
C ARG A 35 6.05 3.29 12.98
N SER A 36 5.19 4.26 12.66
CA SER A 36 5.22 5.58 13.31
C SER A 36 4.93 5.47 14.81
N VAL A 37 5.11 6.55 15.54
CA VAL A 37 4.86 6.60 16.99
C VAL A 37 3.43 6.14 17.32
N ASP A 38 2.46 6.49 16.49
CA ASP A 38 1.05 6.11 16.64
C ASP A 38 0.69 4.86 15.81
N GLY A 39 1.68 4.21 15.21
CA GLY A 39 1.53 3.07 14.32
C GLY A 39 1.12 1.78 15.04
N LEU A 40 0.67 0.80 14.26
CA LEU A 40 0.15 -0.47 14.79
C LEU A 40 1.18 -1.22 15.65
N TYR A 41 2.48 -1.14 15.33
CA TYR A 41 3.53 -1.82 16.09
C TYR A 41 3.77 -1.24 17.48
N ASN A 42 3.34 -0.01 17.74
CA ASN A 42 3.45 0.64 19.04
C ASN A 42 2.19 0.47 19.91
N GLN A 43 1.16 -0.20 19.40
CA GLN A 43 -0.06 -0.51 20.14
C GLN A 43 0.10 -1.80 20.97
N LYS A 44 -0.53 -1.82 22.15
CA LYS A 44 -0.50 -3.01 23.02
C LYS A 44 -1.42 -4.10 22.48
N TYR A 45 -0.81 -5.19 22.06
CA TYR A 45 -1.46 -6.46 21.70
C TYR A 45 -0.73 -7.61 22.39
N ASP A 46 -1.40 -8.75 22.52
CA ASP A 46 -0.80 -9.95 23.13
C ASP A 46 0.33 -10.53 22.28
N TYR A 47 0.29 -10.25 20.97
CA TYR A 47 1.31 -10.63 20.00
C TYR A 47 1.71 -9.43 19.13
N PRO A 48 2.97 -9.35 18.68
CA PRO A 48 3.38 -8.33 17.70
C PRO A 48 2.54 -8.42 16.42
N PRO A 49 2.15 -7.29 15.81
CA PRO A 49 1.37 -7.29 14.57
C PRO A 49 1.99 -8.11 13.43
N GLU A 50 3.33 -8.12 13.32
CA GLU A 50 4.02 -8.96 12.33
C GLU A 50 3.78 -10.46 12.58
N THR A 51 3.68 -10.88 13.84
CA THR A 51 3.34 -12.26 14.19
C THR A 51 1.90 -12.56 13.80
N ILE A 52 0.95 -11.68 14.18
CA ILE A 52 -0.48 -11.88 13.86
C ILE A 52 -0.73 -11.93 12.36
N LEU A 53 0.03 -11.14 11.59
CA LEU A 53 -0.06 -11.06 10.14
C LEU A 53 0.84 -12.07 9.41
N SER A 54 1.31 -13.13 10.09
CA SER A 54 2.04 -14.22 9.45
C SER A 54 1.09 -15.38 9.07
N HIS A 55 1.46 -16.11 8.01
CA HIS A 55 0.70 -17.29 7.55
C HIS A 55 0.61 -18.35 8.65
N SER A 56 1.72 -18.65 9.31
CA SER A 56 1.78 -19.67 10.37
C SER A 56 0.89 -19.31 11.56
N PHE A 57 0.86 -18.04 11.98
CA PHE A 57 -0.03 -17.60 13.05
C PHE A 57 -1.50 -17.67 12.64
N PHE A 58 -1.83 -17.18 11.43
CA PHE A 58 -3.19 -17.25 10.91
C PHE A 58 -3.73 -18.69 10.89
N MET A 59 -2.91 -19.66 10.48
CA MET A 59 -3.29 -21.08 10.46
C MET A 59 -3.47 -21.69 11.85
N ALA A 60 -2.66 -21.25 12.82
CA ALA A 60 -2.70 -21.76 14.20
C ALA A 60 -3.75 -21.04 15.07
N HIS A 61 -3.98 -19.75 14.86
CA HIS A 61 -4.79 -18.87 15.69
C HIS A 61 -5.76 -18.00 14.86
N PRO A 62 -6.63 -18.58 14.03
CA PRO A 62 -7.49 -17.79 13.13
C PRO A 62 -8.44 -16.85 13.88
N GLU A 63 -8.92 -17.23 15.07
CA GLU A 63 -9.82 -16.38 15.88
C GLU A 63 -9.15 -15.09 16.30
N GLU A 64 -7.88 -15.13 16.76
CA GLU A 64 -7.10 -13.98 17.16
C GLU A 64 -6.78 -13.08 15.95
N TYR A 65 -6.45 -13.70 14.80
CA TYR A 65 -6.26 -12.95 13.56
C TYR A 65 -7.53 -12.19 13.17
N TYR A 66 -8.72 -12.81 13.15
CA TYR A 66 -9.95 -12.13 12.75
C TYR A 66 -10.37 -11.03 13.71
N LYS A 67 -10.08 -11.20 15.01
CA LYS A 67 -10.28 -10.14 15.99
C LYS A 67 -9.39 -8.93 15.67
N PHE A 68 -8.09 -9.16 15.44
CA PHE A 68 -7.14 -8.13 15.04
C PHE A 68 -7.53 -7.48 13.70
N HIS A 69 -7.90 -8.29 12.70
CA HIS A 69 -8.32 -7.81 11.39
C HIS A 69 -9.46 -6.80 11.49
N ARG A 70 -10.52 -7.11 12.23
CA ARG A 70 -11.69 -6.24 12.39
C ARG A 70 -11.39 -5.00 13.23
N ASP A 71 -10.54 -5.13 14.22
CA ASP A 71 -10.19 -4.03 15.13
C ASP A 71 -9.19 -3.04 14.50
N LYS A 72 -8.26 -3.53 13.66
CA LYS A 72 -7.12 -2.74 13.21
C LYS A 72 -6.99 -2.56 11.71
N LEU A 73 -7.38 -3.54 10.90
CA LEU A 73 -7.21 -3.45 9.45
C LEU A 73 -8.43 -2.88 8.74
N VAL A 74 -9.61 -2.98 9.36
CA VAL A 74 -10.85 -2.42 8.83
C VAL A 74 -11.08 -1.06 9.47
N VAL A 75 -10.98 0.00 8.66
CA VAL A 75 -11.24 1.38 9.10
C VAL A 75 -12.43 1.92 8.32
N ASP A 76 -13.60 1.81 8.94
CA ASP A 76 -14.84 2.25 8.33
C ASP A 76 -14.87 3.77 8.13
N GLY A 77 -15.38 4.19 6.98
CA GLY A 77 -15.55 5.61 6.67
C GLY A 77 -14.26 6.34 6.27
N ALA A 78 -13.11 5.65 6.18
CA ALA A 78 -11.90 6.23 5.63
C ALA A 78 -12.14 6.73 4.19
N LYS A 79 -11.64 7.92 3.88
CA LYS A 79 -11.80 8.53 2.55
C LYS A 79 -10.43 8.86 1.95
N PRO A 80 -10.33 8.82 0.61
CA PRO A 80 -9.13 9.28 -0.07
C PRO A 80 -8.72 10.69 0.38
N ASN A 81 -7.44 10.88 0.65
CA ASN A 81 -6.87 12.20 0.93
C ASN A 81 -6.30 12.85 -0.33
N ARG A 82 -5.68 14.02 -0.18
CA ARG A 82 -5.14 14.80 -1.29
C ARG A 82 -4.15 14.04 -2.15
N ALA A 83 -3.30 13.18 -1.57
CA ALA A 83 -2.36 12.37 -2.33
C ALA A 83 -3.08 11.39 -3.25
N HIS A 84 -4.05 10.63 -2.74
CA HIS A 84 -4.85 9.71 -3.54
C HIS A 84 -5.57 10.41 -4.70
N LEU A 85 -6.21 11.56 -4.40
CA LEU A 85 -6.97 12.32 -5.39
C LEU A 85 -6.05 12.86 -6.49
N ARG A 86 -4.90 13.45 -6.13
CA ARG A 86 -3.95 13.98 -7.11
C ARG A 86 -3.33 12.90 -7.98
N LEU A 87 -3.00 11.74 -7.42
CA LEU A 87 -2.52 10.60 -8.20
C LEU A 87 -3.57 10.13 -9.22
N ALA A 88 -4.85 10.08 -8.85
CA ALA A 88 -5.92 9.75 -9.78
C ALA A 88 -6.13 10.84 -10.86
N GLU A 89 -5.87 12.11 -10.54
CA GLU A 89 -5.86 13.21 -11.53
C GLU A 89 -4.72 13.05 -12.53
N LEU A 90 -3.49 12.80 -12.05
CA LEU A 90 -2.32 12.59 -12.90
C LEU A 90 -2.50 11.37 -13.84
N GLU A 91 -3.18 10.33 -13.38
CA GLU A 91 -3.54 9.19 -14.24
C GLU A 91 -4.52 9.63 -15.35
N ARG A 92 -5.55 10.42 -15.02
CA ARG A 92 -6.50 10.97 -16.01
C ARG A 92 -5.85 11.94 -16.99
N GLU A 93 -4.85 12.67 -16.56
CA GLU A 93 -4.02 13.56 -17.39
C GLU A 93 -3.06 12.78 -18.32
N GLY A 94 -2.97 11.43 -18.17
CA GLY A 94 -2.07 10.58 -18.93
C GLY A 94 -0.60 10.64 -18.49
N LYS A 95 -0.30 11.24 -17.36
CA LYS A 95 1.05 11.42 -16.81
C LYS A 95 1.50 10.26 -15.92
N LEU A 96 0.59 9.79 -15.04
CA LEU A 96 0.85 8.67 -14.15
C LEU A 96 0.47 7.35 -14.84
N GLN A 97 1.41 6.40 -14.84
CA GLN A 97 1.20 5.05 -15.40
C GLN A 97 0.49 4.17 -14.35
N PRO A 98 1.16 3.43 -13.44
CA PRO A 98 0.48 2.80 -12.33
C PRO A 98 0.71 3.53 -11.01
N VAL A 99 -0.21 3.29 -10.09
CA VAL A 99 0.06 3.30 -8.67
C VAL A 99 0.49 1.89 -8.26
N ILE A 100 1.69 1.72 -7.73
CA ILE A 100 2.15 0.49 -7.09
C ILE A 100 2.00 0.70 -5.59
N THR A 101 1.17 -0.10 -4.94
CA THR A 101 0.88 0.11 -3.52
C THR A 101 1.12 -1.14 -2.68
N GLN A 102 1.64 -0.94 -1.48
CA GLN A 102 1.71 -1.95 -0.43
C GLN A 102 0.42 -1.97 0.41
N ASN A 103 -0.45 -0.96 0.25
CA ASN A 103 -1.68 -0.81 1.02
C ASN A 103 -2.76 -1.78 0.53
N ILE A 104 -3.59 -2.21 1.47
CA ILE A 104 -4.71 -3.13 1.27
C ILE A 104 -6.07 -2.42 1.41
N ASP A 105 -6.07 -1.10 1.62
CA ASP A 105 -7.22 -0.27 2.01
C ASP A 105 -8.15 0.15 0.85
N GLY A 106 -7.72 0.00 -0.41
CA GLY A 106 -8.49 0.36 -1.60
C GLY A 106 -8.70 1.86 -1.82
N LEU A 107 -8.01 2.75 -1.09
CA LEU A 107 -8.22 4.19 -1.20
C LEU A 107 -7.77 4.79 -2.53
N HIS A 108 -6.79 4.19 -3.21
CA HIS A 108 -6.42 4.63 -4.56
C HIS A 108 -7.56 4.40 -5.56
N GLN A 109 -8.20 3.23 -5.52
CA GLN A 109 -9.37 2.92 -6.34
C GLN A 109 -10.57 3.81 -5.98
N ALA A 110 -10.79 4.05 -4.68
CA ALA A 110 -11.84 4.94 -4.20
C ALA A 110 -11.62 6.40 -4.65
N ALA A 111 -10.37 6.83 -4.86
CA ALA A 111 -10.02 8.14 -5.43
C ALA A 111 -10.26 8.22 -6.95
N GLY A 112 -10.43 7.07 -7.61
CA GLY A 112 -10.66 6.98 -9.05
C GLY A 112 -9.47 6.49 -9.88
N SER A 113 -8.35 6.10 -9.26
CA SER A 113 -7.24 5.42 -9.95
C SER A 113 -7.70 4.06 -10.49
N LYS A 114 -7.36 3.77 -11.73
CA LYS A 114 -7.75 2.53 -12.44
C LYS A 114 -6.61 1.54 -12.57
N ASN A 115 -5.39 2.04 -12.74
CA ASN A 115 -4.20 1.22 -12.87
C ASN A 115 -3.46 1.16 -11.52
N VAL A 116 -3.94 0.27 -10.64
CA VAL A 116 -3.38 0.08 -9.30
C VAL A 116 -2.84 -1.34 -9.16
N LEU A 117 -1.56 -1.46 -8.88
CA LEU A 117 -0.87 -2.72 -8.61
C LEU A 117 -0.76 -2.92 -7.09
N GLU A 118 -1.62 -3.77 -6.55
CA GLU A 118 -1.70 -4.06 -5.12
C GLU A 118 -0.74 -5.20 -4.75
N LEU A 119 0.49 -4.86 -4.34
CA LEU A 119 1.54 -5.84 -4.00
C LEU A 119 1.14 -6.79 -2.86
N HIS A 120 0.32 -6.32 -1.93
CA HIS A 120 -0.10 -7.09 -0.76
C HIS A 120 -1.60 -7.45 -0.80
N GLY A 121 -2.24 -7.35 -1.98
CA GLY A 121 -3.66 -7.66 -2.13
C GLY A 121 -4.59 -6.61 -1.55
N SER A 122 -5.80 -7.02 -1.12
CA SER A 122 -6.86 -6.11 -0.66
C SER A 122 -7.78 -6.74 0.38
N ILE A 123 -8.21 -5.96 1.39
CA ILE A 123 -9.26 -6.35 2.34
C ILE A 123 -10.67 -6.34 1.71
N HIS A 124 -10.81 -5.80 0.50
CA HIS A 124 -12.09 -5.71 -0.20
C HIS A 124 -12.38 -6.94 -1.08
N ARG A 125 -11.46 -7.88 -1.18
CA ARG A 125 -11.64 -9.18 -1.82
C ARG A 125 -11.44 -10.30 -0.82
N CYS A 126 -12.34 -11.26 -0.82
CA CYS A 126 -12.27 -12.42 0.07
C CYS A 126 -12.56 -13.70 -0.70
N TYR A 127 -11.95 -14.79 -0.29
CA TYR A 127 -12.15 -16.10 -0.91
C TYR A 127 -12.05 -17.24 0.10
N CYS A 128 -12.66 -18.37 -0.23
CA CYS A 128 -12.51 -19.59 0.55
C CYS A 128 -11.16 -20.25 0.26
N MET A 129 -10.38 -20.50 1.27
CA MET A 129 -9.07 -21.18 1.15
C MET A 129 -9.15 -22.60 0.58
N ARG A 130 -10.30 -23.28 0.73
CA ARG A 130 -10.46 -24.67 0.30
C ARG A 130 -10.97 -24.83 -1.13
N CYS A 131 -11.95 -24.03 -1.53
CA CYS A 131 -12.62 -24.18 -2.83
C CYS A 131 -12.47 -22.97 -3.75
N GLY A 132 -11.78 -21.90 -3.34
CA GLY A 132 -11.54 -20.70 -4.13
C GLY A 132 -12.77 -19.81 -4.36
N ARG A 133 -13.95 -20.18 -3.83
CA ARG A 133 -15.17 -19.38 -4.03
C ARG A 133 -14.99 -17.97 -3.50
N PRO A 134 -15.26 -16.92 -4.30
CA PRO A 134 -15.22 -15.54 -3.83
C PRO A 134 -16.39 -15.24 -2.87
N TYR A 135 -16.15 -14.31 -1.95
CA TYR A 135 -17.13 -13.83 -0.98
C TYR A 135 -17.08 -12.31 -0.86
N PRO A 136 -18.22 -11.66 -0.54
CA PRO A 136 -18.24 -10.25 -0.18
C PRO A 136 -17.35 -9.98 1.05
N ALA A 137 -16.61 -8.89 1.01
CA ALA A 137 -15.68 -8.51 2.09
C ALA A 137 -16.40 -8.28 3.43
N GLU A 138 -17.64 -7.83 3.40
CA GLU A 138 -18.50 -7.60 4.58
C GLU A 138 -18.60 -8.83 5.48
N ARG A 139 -18.59 -10.03 4.88
CA ARG A 139 -18.66 -11.30 5.61
C ARG A 139 -17.44 -11.51 6.51
N VAL A 140 -16.30 -11.01 6.10
CA VAL A 140 -15.03 -11.07 6.86
C VAL A 140 -14.88 -9.85 7.75
N ASN A 141 -15.05 -8.66 7.17
CA ASN A 141 -14.76 -7.38 7.81
C ASN A 141 -15.74 -7.06 8.96
N HIS A 142 -17.03 -7.39 8.79
CA HIS A 142 -18.09 -7.07 9.76
C HIS A 142 -18.75 -8.31 10.36
N GLY A 143 -18.25 -9.51 10.05
CA GLY A 143 -18.73 -10.75 10.64
C GLY A 143 -18.24 -10.97 12.08
N THR A 144 -18.60 -12.12 12.66
CA THR A 144 -18.13 -12.57 13.98
C THR A 144 -17.37 -13.89 13.87
N GLY A 145 -16.42 -14.13 14.77
CA GLY A 145 -15.63 -15.37 14.80
C GLY A 145 -14.85 -15.60 13.50
N VAL A 146 -14.53 -16.86 13.23
CA VAL A 146 -13.86 -17.29 11.99
C VAL A 146 -14.91 -17.54 10.90
N PRO A 147 -14.88 -16.81 9.77
CA PRO A 147 -15.87 -17.00 8.72
C PRO A 147 -15.60 -18.29 7.93
N HIS A 148 -16.63 -19.11 7.74
CA HIS A 148 -16.56 -20.38 7.03
C HIS A 148 -17.41 -20.39 5.76
N CYS A 149 -16.90 -21.09 4.74
CA CYS A 149 -17.59 -21.44 3.53
C CYS A 149 -18.48 -22.66 3.76
N ASP A 150 -19.51 -22.84 2.90
CA ASP A 150 -20.38 -24.05 2.92
C ASP A 150 -19.59 -25.37 2.73
N CYS A 151 -18.40 -25.29 2.11
CA CYS A 151 -17.50 -26.46 1.99
C CYS A 151 -16.69 -26.74 3.26
N GLY A 152 -16.86 -25.95 4.34
CA GLY A 152 -16.11 -26.06 5.58
C GLY A 152 -14.74 -25.37 5.59
N GLY A 153 -14.31 -24.76 4.46
CA GLY A 153 -13.07 -23.99 4.41
C GLY A 153 -13.20 -22.61 5.06
N ILE A 154 -12.10 -22.06 5.56
CA ILE A 154 -12.03 -20.69 6.09
C ILE A 154 -12.12 -19.70 4.91
N ILE A 155 -12.88 -18.63 5.09
CA ILE A 155 -12.95 -17.51 4.15
C ILE A 155 -11.98 -16.45 4.62
N ARG A 156 -10.93 -16.15 3.86
CA ARG A 156 -9.93 -15.14 4.20
C ARG A 156 -9.96 -13.92 3.26
N PRO A 157 -9.49 -12.75 3.71
CA PRO A 157 -9.23 -11.64 2.79
C PRO A 157 -8.08 -12.00 1.85
N ASP A 158 -8.13 -11.45 0.64
CA ASP A 158 -7.10 -11.61 -0.39
C ASP A 158 -5.93 -10.65 -0.10
N ILE A 159 -5.25 -10.89 1.01
CA ILE A 159 -4.03 -10.16 1.41
C ILE A 159 -2.86 -11.11 1.55
N VAL A 160 -1.65 -10.60 1.31
CA VAL A 160 -0.41 -11.35 1.46
C VAL A 160 0.08 -11.24 2.89
N PHE A 161 0.16 -12.35 3.60
CA PHE A 161 0.75 -12.43 4.93
C PHE A 161 2.29 -12.49 4.85
N TYR A 162 2.95 -12.14 5.95
CA TYR A 162 4.34 -12.55 6.12
C TYR A 162 4.45 -14.07 5.91
N GLU A 163 5.59 -14.55 5.39
CA GLU A 163 5.83 -15.94 4.97
C GLU A 163 5.15 -16.36 3.65
N GLU A 164 4.30 -15.52 3.07
CA GLU A 164 3.70 -15.76 1.74
C GLU A 164 4.45 -15.00 0.64
N CYS A 165 4.42 -15.55 -0.58
CA CYS A 165 4.97 -14.87 -1.76
C CYS A 165 4.02 -13.80 -2.27
N LEU A 166 4.58 -12.74 -2.86
CA LEU A 166 3.82 -11.80 -3.67
C LEU A 166 3.34 -12.49 -4.95
N ASP A 167 2.28 -11.95 -5.55
CA ASP A 167 1.81 -12.40 -6.86
C ASP A 167 2.82 -12.07 -7.95
N ASP A 168 3.30 -13.09 -8.68
CA ASP A 168 4.35 -12.97 -9.69
C ASP A 168 3.94 -12.07 -10.87
N ASP A 169 2.66 -12.07 -11.25
CA ASP A 169 2.16 -11.21 -12.33
C ASP A 169 2.15 -9.74 -11.89
N VAL A 170 1.74 -9.46 -10.65
CA VAL A 170 1.76 -8.10 -10.08
C VAL A 170 3.20 -7.60 -9.96
N VAL A 171 4.10 -8.43 -9.44
CA VAL A 171 5.53 -8.09 -9.30
C VAL A 171 6.16 -7.83 -10.67
N SER A 172 5.92 -8.71 -11.65
CA SER A 172 6.47 -8.55 -13.00
C SER A 172 6.01 -7.26 -13.68
N LYS A 173 4.74 -6.91 -13.55
CA LYS A 173 4.20 -5.62 -14.02
C LYS A 173 4.82 -4.43 -13.30
N ALA A 174 4.93 -4.51 -11.96
CA ALA A 174 5.55 -3.44 -11.16
C ALA A 174 7.01 -3.21 -11.58
N VAL A 175 7.79 -4.27 -11.74
CA VAL A 175 9.17 -4.18 -12.22
C VAL A 175 9.24 -3.55 -13.61
N HIS A 176 8.38 -3.96 -14.53
CA HIS A 176 8.32 -3.39 -15.87
C HIS A 176 8.09 -1.88 -15.81
N TYR A 177 7.05 -1.41 -15.13
CA TYR A 177 6.74 0.01 -15.03
C TYR A 177 7.84 0.81 -14.31
N ILE A 178 8.43 0.28 -13.24
CA ILE A 178 9.54 0.95 -12.53
C ILE A 178 10.74 1.13 -13.45
N ARG A 179 11.06 0.13 -14.30
CA ARG A 179 12.19 0.22 -15.25
C ARG A 179 11.99 1.25 -16.33
N GLU A 180 10.76 1.42 -16.80
CA GLU A 180 10.39 2.33 -17.87
C GLU A 180 10.04 3.75 -17.36
N ALA A 181 9.97 3.95 -16.05
CA ALA A 181 9.60 5.23 -15.46
C ALA A 181 10.65 6.32 -15.75
N GLU A 182 10.22 7.50 -16.17
CA GLU A 182 11.03 8.71 -16.22
C GLU A 182 11.15 9.35 -14.84
N VAL A 183 10.05 9.36 -14.10
CA VAL A 183 9.98 9.83 -12.71
C VAL A 183 9.42 8.70 -11.85
N LEU A 184 10.16 8.29 -10.84
CA LEU A 184 9.67 7.38 -9.81
C LEU A 184 9.44 8.15 -8.52
N ILE A 185 8.18 8.29 -8.13
CA ILE A 185 7.80 8.94 -6.87
C ILE A 185 7.50 7.84 -5.84
N VAL A 186 8.25 7.84 -4.76
CA VAL A 186 8.07 6.92 -3.65
C VAL A 186 7.56 7.70 -2.44
N GLY A 187 6.46 7.27 -1.86
CA GLY A 187 5.85 8.03 -0.77
C GLY A 187 5.21 7.20 0.32
N GLY A 188 5.25 7.71 1.55
CA GLY A 188 4.55 7.11 2.69
C GLY A 188 5.00 5.68 3.02
N THR A 189 6.26 5.34 2.81
CA THR A 189 6.79 4.00 3.09
C THR A 189 8.14 4.07 3.78
N SER A 190 8.35 3.20 4.77
CA SER A 190 9.64 3.06 5.44
C SER A 190 10.69 2.34 4.60
N LEU A 191 10.29 1.71 3.48
CA LEU A 191 11.13 0.88 2.62
C LEU A 191 11.87 -0.24 3.38
N ALA A 192 11.25 -0.75 4.45
CA ALA A 192 11.80 -1.81 5.30
C ALA A 192 11.15 -3.19 5.07
N VAL A 193 10.11 -3.29 4.24
CA VAL A 193 9.38 -4.54 3.97
C VAL A 193 9.84 -5.11 2.64
N TYR A 194 10.51 -6.27 2.71
CA TYR A 194 10.93 -7.02 1.54
C TYR A 194 9.94 -8.15 1.23
N PRO A 195 9.75 -8.53 -0.06
CA PRO A 195 10.53 -8.10 -1.23
C PRO A 195 10.10 -6.75 -1.85
N ALA A 196 8.99 -6.14 -1.41
CA ALA A 196 8.41 -4.93 -2.03
C ALA A 196 9.42 -3.76 -2.12
N ALA A 197 10.15 -3.46 -1.04
CA ALA A 197 11.16 -2.39 -1.05
C ALA A 197 12.28 -2.64 -2.09
N GLY A 198 12.63 -3.89 -2.34
CA GLY A 198 13.65 -4.28 -3.32
C GLY A 198 13.28 -3.96 -4.78
N LEU A 199 12.00 -3.72 -5.08
CA LEU A 199 11.54 -3.35 -6.43
C LEU A 199 12.14 -2.02 -6.91
N LEU A 200 12.47 -1.12 -5.99
CA LEU A 200 13.10 0.16 -6.32
C LEU A 200 14.46 -0.02 -7.01
N ASN A 201 15.17 -1.11 -6.75
CA ASN A 201 16.46 -1.41 -7.37
C ASN A 201 16.37 -1.63 -8.90
N TYR A 202 15.18 -1.82 -9.44
CA TYR A 202 14.97 -1.93 -10.90
C TYR A 202 14.83 -0.57 -11.58
N TYR A 203 14.69 0.53 -10.85
CA TYR A 203 14.64 1.87 -11.44
C TYR A 203 15.96 2.20 -12.15
N ARG A 204 15.87 2.80 -13.33
CA ARG A 204 17.01 3.13 -14.21
C ARG A 204 17.08 4.61 -14.58
N GLY A 205 16.09 5.39 -14.17
CA GLY A 205 16.01 6.82 -14.42
C GLY A 205 16.90 7.64 -13.48
N SER A 206 16.78 8.96 -13.60
CA SER A 206 17.54 9.94 -12.81
C SER A 206 16.64 10.92 -12.03
N LYS A 207 15.37 10.56 -11.84
CA LYS A 207 14.39 11.38 -11.12
C LYS A 207 13.66 10.51 -10.08
N LEU A 208 14.43 9.97 -9.13
CA LEU A 208 13.89 9.27 -7.96
C LEU A 208 13.51 10.30 -6.89
N VAL A 209 12.24 10.34 -6.56
CA VAL A 209 11.68 11.25 -5.54
C VAL A 209 11.26 10.43 -4.32
N LEU A 210 11.69 10.84 -3.13
CA LEU A 210 11.21 10.30 -1.86
C LEU A 210 10.39 11.35 -1.13
N ILE A 211 9.13 11.02 -0.80
CA ILE A 211 8.23 11.85 0.00
C ILE A 211 7.87 11.07 1.26
N ASN A 212 8.54 11.35 2.36
CA ASN A 212 8.33 10.61 3.59
C ASN A 212 8.69 11.46 4.81
N ARG A 213 7.92 11.39 5.89
CA ARG A 213 8.17 12.18 7.10
C ARG A 213 9.50 11.86 7.78
N SER A 214 9.94 10.62 7.69
CA SER A 214 11.19 10.13 8.28
C SER A 214 12.15 9.68 7.19
N ALA A 215 13.43 9.71 7.48
CA ALA A 215 14.48 9.17 6.61
C ALA A 215 14.26 7.67 6.32
N THR A 216 14.70 7.24 5.15
CA THR A 216 14.63 5.85 4.66
C THR A 216 16.01 5.33 4.28
N PRO A 217 16.21 4.01 4.18
CA PRO A 217 17.47 3.44 3.68
C PRO A 217 17.81 3.81 2.23
N TYR A 218 16.89 4.45 1.50
CA TYR A 218 17.06 4.85 0.10
C TYR A 218 17.32 6.34 -0.10
N ASP A 219 17.41 7.13 0.97
CA ASP A 219 17.61 8.58 0.88
C ASP A 219 18.88 8.92 0.10
N ASP A 220 19.99 8.20 0.32
CA ASP A 220 21.25 8.42 -0.40
C ASP A 220 21.16 8.14 -1.91
N GLN A 221 20.15 7.43 -2.37
CA GLN A 221 19.92 7.11 -3.77
C GLN A 221 18.92 8.08 -4.45
N ALA A 222 18.20 8.87 -3.66
CA ALA A 222 17.17 9.77 -4.16
C ALA A 222 17.77 11.00 -4.81
N ASN A 223 17.14 11.46 -5.89
CA ASN A 223 17.49 12.72 -6.56
C ASN A 223 16.75 13.91 -5.94
N LEU A 224 15.62 13.65 -5.25
CA LEU A 224 14.84 14.65 -4.56
C LEU A 224 14.21 14.03 -3.31
N ILE A 225 14.39 14.67 -2.16
CA ILE A 225 13.84 14.23 -0.87
C ILE A 225 12.96 15.34 -0.29
N ILE A 226 11.75 14.96 0.15
CA ILE A 226 10.79 15.88 0.78
C ILE A 226 10.31 15.24 2.08
N HIS A 227 10.70 15.82 3.23
CA HIS A 227 10.31 15.34 4.55
C HIS A 227 9.05 16.05 5.06
N GLU A 228 7.95 15.84 4.33
CA GLU A 228 6.65 16.43 4.65
C GLU A 228 5.54 15.38 4.57
N LYS A 229 4.33 15.74 4.99
CA LYS A 229 3.17 14.90 4.80
C LYS A 229 2.82 14.82 3.31
N ILE A 230 2.55 13.62 2.85
CA ILE A 230 2.39 13.36 1.42
C ILE A 230 1.19 14.09 0.81
N GLY A 231 0.08 14.21 1.55
CA GLY A 231 -1.09 14.96 1.09
C GLY A 231 -0.83 16.46 0.99
N GLU A 232 -0.03 17.02 1.92
CA GLU A 232 0.39 18.43 1.86
C GLU A 232 1.29 18.70 0.64
N VAL A 233 2.18 17.76 0.29
CA VAL A 233 3.02 17.85 -0.92
C VAL A 233 2.16 17.79 -2.17
N PHE A 234 1.29 16.77 -2.29
CA PHE A 234 0.44 16.60 -3.47
C PHE A 234 -0.66 17.66 -3.62
N ALA A 235 -0.93 18.47 -2.61
CA ALA A 235 -1.80 19.62 -2.73
C ALA A 235 -1.14 20.82 -3.45
N GLN A 236 0.18 20.78 -3.67
CA GLN A 236 0.97 21.88 -4.23
C GLN A 236 1.51 21.58 -5.65
N VAL A 237 1.33 20.37 -6.15
CA VAL A 237 1.87 19.93 -7.45
C VAL A 237 0.81 19.45 -8.40
#